data_325b52f3991a7e161ce87006bca60357
#
_entry.id   325b52f3991a7e161ce87006bca60357
#
_cell.length_a   1.000
_cell.length_b   1.000
_cell.length_c   1.000
_cell.angle_alpha   90.00
_cell.angle_beta   90.00
_cell.angle_gamma   90.00
#
_symmetry.space_group_name_H-M   'P 1'
#
loop_
_entity.id
_entity.type
_entity.pdbx_description
1 polymer ?
#
loop_
_entity_poly.entity_id
_entity_poly.type
_entity_poly.pdbx_seq_one_letter_code
_entity_poly.pdbx_strand_id
1 'polypeptide(L)'
;GAIGVLSACRTVYATENTILNQNLCDTIFGHKTAFDYPMTLGEATRIAKNQTGNRINNLPYILLGDPAIRLNYPTDYRIRTTSKLDTLHALSIQTIRGYIETPNHDTAHWFNGKLDVTIFDKMQEIETRDNDEIRESEKVKLKYNDYPNILFIGQTDVIDGKFEVTFMVPK
;
A
#
# COMPACT_ATOMS: atom_id res chain seq x y z
N GLY A 1 -5.88 -16.38 -4.09
CA GLY A 1 -6.34 -16.98 -2.84
C GLY A 1 -5.71 -16.27 -1.63
N ALA A 2 -6.35 -16.37 -0.45
CA ALA A 2 -5.80 -15.80 0.77
C ALA A 2 -4.75 -16.75 1.38
N ILE A 3 -3.67 -16.19 1.91
CA ILE A 3 -2.60 -16.94 2.60
C ILE A 3 -3.03 -17.23 4.06
N GLY A 4 -3.79 -16.32 4.63
CA GLY A 4 -4.36 -16.42 5.96
C GLY A 4 -5.53 -15.44 6.11
N VAL A 5 -6.45 -15.74 6.99
CA VAL A 5 -7.62 -14.91 7.27
C VAL A 5 -7.81 -14.81 8.79
N LEU A 6 -7.85 -13.59 9.32
CA LEU A 6 -8.31 -13.35 10.68
C LEU A 6 -9.80 -13.06 10.65
N SER A 7 -10.62 -13.98 11.13
CA SER A 7 -12.07 -13.92 11.04
C SER A 7 -12.75 -14.14 12.38
N ALA A 8 -13.88 -13.47 12.56
CA ALA A 8 -14.75 -13.72 13.70
C ALA A 8 -15.59 -14.99 13.48
N CYS A 9 -15.68 -15.86 14.50
CA CYS A 9 -16.52 -17.06 14.49
C CYS A 9 -17.94 -16.81 15.04
N ARG A 10 -18.25 -15.60 15.47
CA ARG A 10 -19.58 -15.16 15.92
C ARG A 10 -19.74 -13.65 15.73
N THR A 11 -20.92 -13.10 16.01
CA THR A 11 -21.19 -11.66 16.03
C THR A 11 -20.24 -10.93 16.96
N VAL A 12 -19.67 -9.82 16.49
CA VAL A 12 -18.72 -8.95 17.18
C VAL A 12 -19.16 -7.50 17.08
N TYR A 13 -18.67 -6.66 17.98
CA TYR A 13 -18.95 -5.22 17.97
C TYR A 13 -18.06 -4.50 16.96
N ALA A 14 -18.65 -3.57 16.20
CA ALA A 14 -17.97 -2.89 15.09
C ALA A 14 -16.78 -2.02 15.55
N THR A 15 -16.94 -1.27 16.63
CA THR A 15 -15.89 -0.37 17.15
C THR A 15 -14.64 -1.14 17.55
N GLU A 16 -14.79 -2.20 18.34
CA GLU A 16 -13.68 -3.04 18.78
C GLU A 16 -13.06 -3.82 17.63
N ASN A 17 -13.87 -4.13 16.61
CA ASN A 17 -13.40 -4.73 15.38
C ASN A 17 -12.45 -3.80 14.63
N THR A 18 -12.78 -2.52 14.55
CA THR A 18 -11.92 -1.50 13.95
C THR A 18 -10.60 -1.38 14.70
N ILE A 19 -10.63 -1.34 16.02
CA ILE A 19 -9.42 -1.27 16.87
C ILE A 19 -8.54 -2.52 16.67
N LEU A 20 -9.12 -3.71 16.64
CA LEU A 20 -8.39 -4.95 16.40
C LEU A 20 -7.72 -4.94 15.03
N ASN A 21 -8.44 -4.47 14.00
CA ASN A 21 -7.91 -4.39 12.64
C ASN A 21 -6.76 -3.38 12.54
N GLN A 22 -6.88 -2.21 13.14
CA GLN A 22 -5.80 -1.23 13.22
C GLN A 22 -4.56 -1.81 13.91
N ASN A 23 -4.72 -2.39 15.10
CA ASN A 23 -3.63 -3.01 15.83
C ASN A 23 -2.95 -4.14 15.03
N LEU A 24 -3.72 -4.92 14.26
CA LEU A 24 -3.18 -5.96 13.39
C LEU A 24 -2.33 -5.36 12.25
N CYS A 25 -2.84 -4.35 11.58
CA CYS A 25 -2.12 -3.65 10.52
C CYS A 25 -0.84 -3.00 11.04
N ASP A 26 -0.93 -2.28 12.17
CA ASP A 26 0.23 -1.64 12.80
C ASP A 26 1.29 -2.67 13.21
N THR A 27 0.86 -3.83 13.71
CA THR A 27 1.77 -4.89 14.10
C THR A 27 2.42 -5.55 12.89
N ILE A 28 1.67 -5.81 11.82
CA ILE A 28 2.20 -6.44 10.61
C ILE A 28 3.17 -5.50 9.87
N PHE A 29 2.80 -4.22 9.70
CA PHE A 29 3.54 -3.30 8.85
C PHE A 29 4.48 -2.36 9.60
N GLY A 30 4.28 -2.18 10.91
CA GLY A 30 5.02 -1.21 11.72
C GLY A 30 6.20 -1.78 12.50
N HIS A 31 6.24 -3.10 12.74
CA HIS A 31 7.23 -3.68 13.65
C HIS A 31 8.06 -4.76 12.97
N LYS A 32 9.37 -4.65 13.13
CA LYS A 32 10.33 -5.73 12.87
C LYS A 32 10.56 -6.53 14.16
N THR A 33 10.84 -7.81 14.04
CA THR A 33 11.27 -8.61 15.19
C THR A 33 12.66 -8.16 15.66
N ALA A 34 13.07 -8.60 16.85
CA ALA A 34 14.43 -8.34 17.37
C ALA A 34 15.55 -8.82 16.44
N PHE A 35 15.24 -9.68 15.47
CA PHE A 35 16.16 -10.20 14.46
C PHE A 35 15.99 -9.55 13.08
N ASP A 36 15.30 -8.45 12.99
CA ASP A 36 15.02 -7.71 11.73
C ASP A 36 14.22 -8.52 10.68
N TYR A 37 13.53 -9.57 11.10
CA TYR A 37 12.65 -10.35 10.23
C TYR A 37 11.19 -9.88 10.35
N PRO A 38 10.38 -9.99 9.28
CA PRO A 38 8.94 -9.80 9.36
C PRO A 38 8.34 -10.73 10.41
N MET A 39 7.35 -10.22 11.15
CA MET A 39 6.65 -10.98 12.16
C MET A 39 5.82 -12.10 11.55
N THR A 40 5.64 -13.23 12.24
CA THR A 40 4.71 -14.27 11.77
C THR A 40 3.26 -13.82 11.94
N LEU A 41 2.35 -14.36 11.11
CA LEU A 41 0.91 -14.04 11.21
C LEU A 41 0.34 -14.38 12.59
N GLY A 42 0.77 -15.50 13.17
CA GLY A 42 0.33 -15.91 14.51
C GLY A 42 0.81 -14.93 15.59
N GLU A 43 2.06 -14.50 15.52
CA GLU A 43 2.64 -13.54 16.46
C GLU A 43 1.98 -12.16 16.34
N ALA A 44 1.79 -11.67 15.12
CA ALA A 44 1.07 -10.44 14.85
C ALA A 44 -0.37 -10.49 15.38
N THR A 45 -1.08 -11.59 15.13
CA THR A 45 -2.44 -11.80 15.64
C THR A 45 -2.47 -11.79 17.17
N ARG A 46 -1.54 -12.47 17.83
CA ARG A 46 -1.43 -12.50 19.29
C ARG A 46 -1.21 -11.10 19.87
N ILE A 47 -0.29 -10.35 19.31
CA ILE A 47 0.03 -8.98 19.76
C ILE A 47 -1.17 -8.07 19.56
N ALA A 48 -1.75 -8.05 18.37
CA ALA A 48 -2.92 -7.23 18.06
C ALA A 48 -4.09 -7.50 19.00
N LYS A 49 -4.38 -8.76 19.28
CA LYS A 49 -5.42 -9.16 20.24
C LYS A 49 -5.13 -8.68 21.65
N ASN A 50 -3.88 -8.75 22.09
CA ASN A 50 -3.47 -8.28 23.42
C ASN A 50 -3.57 -6.74 23.54
N GLN A 51 -3.20 -6.01 22.49
CA GLN A 51 -3.27 -4.54 22.44
C GLN A 51 -4.71 -4.03 22.40
N THR A 52 -5.64 -4.78 21.81
CA THR A 52 -7.05 -4.38 21.74
C THR A 52 -7.73 -4.32 23.11
N GLY A 53 -7.24 -5.08 24.08
CA GLY A 53 -7.70 -5.01 25.47
C GLY A 53 -9.14 -5.50 25.73
N ASN A 54 -9.99 -5.59 24.72
CA ASN A 54 -11.37 -6.05 24.83
C ASN A 54 -11.49 -7.57 24.66
N ARG A 55 -11.74 -8.25 25.76
CA ARG A 55 -11.85 -9.72 25.76
C ARG A 55 -13.09 -10.23 25.01
N ILE A 56 -14.14 -9.44 24.90
CA ILE A 56 -15.40 -9.87 24.27
C ILE A 56 -15.18 -10.08 22.77
N ASN A 57 -14.49 -9.16 22.11
CA ASN A 57 -14.18 -9.28 20.68
C ASN A 57 -12.94 -10.12 20.40
N ASN A 58 -11.94 -10.14 21.28
CA ASN A 58 -10.69 -10.85 21.02
C ASN A 58 -10.84 -12.37 20.92
N LEU A 59 -11.70 -12.96 21.79
CA LEU A 59 -11.90 -14.40 21.82
C LEU A 59 -12.54 -14.96 20.54
N PRO A 60 -13.57 -14.32 19.96
CA PRO A 60 -14.20 -14.80 18.73
C PRO A 60 -13.32 -14.76 17.48
N TYR A 61 -12.26 -13.97 17.47
CA TYR A 61 -11.37 -13.89 16.30
C TYR A 61 -10.39 -15.05 16.28
N ILE A 62 -10.36 -15.77 15.18
CA ILE A 62 -9.44 -16.89 14.93
C ILE A 62 -8.63 -16.63 13.66
N LEU A 63 -7.39 -17.04 13.68
CA LEU A 63 -6.53 -17.07 12.49
C LEU A 63 -6.76 -18.40 11.76
N LEU A 64 -7.28 -18.30 10.55
CA LEU A 64 -7.43 -19.41 9.61
C LEU A 64 -6.22 -19.38 8.66
N GLY A 65 -5.34 -20.34 8.77
CA GLY A 65 -4.09 -20.43 8.03
C GLY A 65 -2.94 -20.89 8.92
N ASP A 66 -1.75 -20.94 8.35
CA ASP A 66 -0.54 -21.31 9.11
C ASP A 66 -0.03 -20.10 9.91
N PRO A 67 -0.01 -20.16 11.26
CA PRO A 67 0.46 -19.07 12.10
C PRO A 67 1.98 -18.82 11.98
N ALA A 68 2.74 -19.77 11.44
CA ALA A 68 4.18 -19.63 11.25
C ALA A 68 4.57 -18.86 9.98
N ILE A 69 3.61 -18.60 9.08
CA ILE A 69 3.88 -17.85 7.85
C ILE A 69 4.32 -16.43 8.18
N ARG A 70 5.39 -16.01 7.48
CA ARG A 70 5.85 -14.62 7.42
C ARG A 70 5.43 -14.02 6.09
N LEU A 71 4.83 -12.84 6.13
CA LEU A 71 4.51 -12.11 4.90
C LEU A 71 5.81 -11.58 4.28
N ASN A 72 5.98 -11.83 3.00
CA ASN A 72 7.08 -11.27 2.24
C ASN A 72 6.64 -9.94 1.63
N TYR A 73 6.86 -8.84 2.33
CA TYR A 73 6.67 -7.51 1.80
C TYR A 73 8.03 -6.85 1.53
N PRO A 74 8.10 -5.92 0.57
CA PRO A 74 9.34 -5.28 0.22
C PRO A 74 9.91 -4.55 1.43
N THR A 75 11.06 -4.99 1.89
CA THR A 75 11.80 -4.37 2.98
C THR A 75 12.98 -3.61 2.40
N ASP A 76 13.02 -2.32 2.69
CA ASP A 76 14.20 -1.47 2.56
C ASP A 76 14.70 -1.14 1.14
N TYR A 77 14.18 -1.79 0.08
CA TYR A 77 14.46 -1.38 -1.29
C TYR A 77 13.48 -0.31 -1.74
N ARG A 78 14.00 0.73 -2.38
CA ARG A 78 13.21 1.87 -2.83
C ARG A 78 13.46 2.13 -4.30
N ILE A 79 12.42 2.54 -5.01
CA ILE A 79 12.54 3.06 -6.37
C ILE A 79 12.86 4.55 -6.25
N ARG A 80 13.98 4.96 -6.84
CA ARG A 80 14.41 6.37 -6.91
C ARG A 80 14.41 6.84 -8.34
N THR A 81 13.80 8.00 -8.56
CA THR A 81 13.89 8.70 -9.84
C THR A 81 15.00 9.76 -9.79
N THR A 82 15.80 9.83 -10.83
CA THR A 82 16.84 10.85 -10.99
C THR A 82 16.40 11.99 -11.91
N SER A 83 15.36 11.76 -12.70
CA SER A 83 14.77 12.77 -13.57
C SER A 83 13.90 13.74 -12.78
N LYS A 84 14.07 15.03 -12.99
CA LYS A 84 13.16 16.06 -12.52
C LYS A 84 12.09 16.28 -13.58
N LEU A 85 10.84 16.01 -13.22
CA LEU A 85 9.66 16.25 -14.07
C LEU A 85 8.83 17.37 -13.43
N ASP A 86 9.30 18.60 -13.55
CA ASP A 86 8.60 19.73 -12.92
C ASP A 86 7.37 20.18 -13.74
N THR A 87 7.42 20.03 -15.06
CA THR A 87 6.33 20.41 -15.96
C THR A 87 6.28 19.48 -17.16
N LEU A 88 5.12 18.92 -17.43
CA LEU A 88 4.86 18.10 -18.61
C LEU A 88 4.09 18.92 -19.65
N HIS A 89 4.61 18.99 -20.86
CA HIS A 89 3.92 19.62 -21.99
C HIS A 89 3.17 18.57 -22.81
N ALA A 90 1.93 18.85 -23.16
CA ALA A 90 1.15 17.97 -24.04
C ALA A 90 1.91 17.69 -25.34
N LEU A 91 1.81 16.46 -25.82
CA LEU A 91 2.46 15.94 -27.03
C LEU A 91 4.00 15.96 -27.00
N SER A 92 4.62 16.18 -25.85
CA SER A 92 6.07 16.06 -25.69
C SER A 92 6.47 14.63 -25.32
N ILE A 93 7.67 14.24 -25.72
CA ILE A 93 8.30 13.00 -25.30
C ILE A 93 9.08 13.27 -24.02
N GLN A 94 8.80 12.46 -23.00
CA GLN A 94 9.45 12.55 -21.71
C GLN A 94 10.16 11.24 -21.38
N THR A 95 11.29 11.36 -20.69
CA THR A 95 12.07 10.19 -20.25
C THR A 95 12.31 10.28 -18.75
N ILE A 96 11.89 9.25 -18.03
CA ILE A 96 12.15 9.08 -16.61
C ILE A 96 13.27 8.06 -16.45
N ARG A 97 14.30 8.44 -15.69
CA ARG A 97 15.39 7.56 -15.30
C ARG A 97 15.41 7.39 -13.79
N GLY A 98 15.84 6.23 -13.36
CA GLY A 98 15.96 5.97 -11.95
C GLY A 98 16.73 4.68 -11.67
N TYR A 99 16.74 4.32 -10.39
CA TYR A 99 17.42 3.13 -9.90
C TYR A 99 16.69 2.53 -8.71
N ILE A 100 17.01 1.27 -8.43
CA ILE A 100 16.59 0.58 -7.21
C ILE A 100 17.64 0.87 -6.15
N GLU A 101 17.22 1.54 -5.09
CA GLU A 101 18.05 1.88 -3.93
C GLU A 101 18.03 0.73 -2.91
N THR A 102 19.20 0.37 -2.43
CA THR A 102 19.39 -0.59 -1.31
C THR A 102 19.14 0.10 0.04
N PRO A 103 19.03 -0.65 1.15
CA PRO A 103 18.97 -0.08 2.50
C PRO A 103 20.16 0.83 2.85
N ASN A 104 21.31 0.61 2.23
CA ASN A 104 22.52 1.42 2.42
C ASN A 104 22.59 2.66 1.52
N HIS A 105 21.49 2.97 0.81
CA HIS A 105 21.39 4.08 -0.14
C HIS A 105 22.23 3.95 -1.40
N ASP A 106 22.73 2.75 -1.73
CA ASP A 106 23.42 2.44 -2.95
C ASP A 106 22.47 1.88 -4.02
N THR A 107 22.93 1.85 -5.29
CA THR A 107 22.19 1.17 -6.37
C THR A 107 22.29 -0.35 -6.20
N ALA A 108 21.16 -1.04 -6.33
CA ALA A 108 21.08 -2.50 -6.28
C ALA A 108 21.58 -3.13 -7.60
N HIS A 109 22.88 -3.06 -7.88
CA HIS A 109 23.49 -3.52 -9.13
C HIS A 109 23.22 -4.96 -9.52
N TRP A 110 22.91 -5.81 -8.55
CA TRP A 110 22.55 -7.22 -8.77
C TRP A 110 21.09 -7.40 -9.25
N PHE A 111 20.24 -6.36 -9.12
CA PHE A 111 18.83 -6.48 -9.42
C PHE A 111 18.56 -6.34 -10.92
N ASN A 112 17.97 -7.37 -11.51
CA ASN A 112 17.42 -7.37 -12.85
C ASN A 112 15.96 -7.82 -12.80
N GLY A 113 15.07 -7.10 -13.46
CA GLY A 113 13.64 -7.38 -13.39
C GLY A 113 12.82 -6.46 -14.26
N LYS A 114 11.55 -6.36 -13.93
CA LYS A 114 10.59 -5.48 -14.61
C LYS A 114 9.97 -4.50 -13.64
N LEU A 115 9.73 -3.30 -14.12
CA LEU A 115 9.09 -2.22 -13.40
C LEU A 115 7.79 -1.83 -14.12
N ASP A 116 6.67 -1.96 -13.42
CA ASP A 116 5.39 -1.43 -13.88
C ASP A 116 5.30 0.05 -13.49
N VAL A 117 4.99 0.89 -14.46
CA VAL A 117 4.98 2.34 -14.30
C VAL A 117 3.60 2.87 -14.61
N THR A 118 3.05 3.64 -13.67
CA THR A 118 1.82 4.41 -13.89
C THR A 118 2.13 5.88 -13.59
N ILE A 119 1.83 6.75 -14.54
CA ILE A 119 2.02 8.19 -14.40
C ILE A 119 0.66 8.84 -14.39
N PHE A 120 0.38 9.55 -13.33
CA PHE A 120 -0.87 10.28 -13.14
C PHE A 120 -0.68 11.76 -13.52
N ASP A 121 -1.77 12.38 -13.94
CA ASP A 121 -1.87 13.83 -14.06
C ASP A 121 -1.89 14.49 -12.66
N LYS A 122 -1.97 15.81 -12.62
CA LYS A 122 -2.05 16.56 -11.37
C LYS A 122 -3.21 16.09 -10.49
N MET A 123 -2.98 16.16 -9.20
CA MET A 123 -4.00 15.92 -8.19
C MET A 123 -5.19 16.87 -8.37
N GLN A 124 -6.40 16.35 -8.21
CA GLN A 124 -7.66 17.10 -8.31
C GLN A 124 -8.46 16.92 -7.01
N GLU A 125 -9.11 17.99 -6.57
CA GLU A 125 -10.12 17.89 -5.52
C GLU A 125 -11.41 17.36 -6.11
N ILE A 126 -11.91 16.25 -5.59
CA ILE A 126 -13.13 15.58 -6.02
C ILE A 126 -14.15 15.63 -4.90
N GLU A 127 -15.42 15.79 -5.24
CA GLU A 127 -16.52 15.68 -4.29
C GLU A 127 -17.21 14.32 -4.41
N THR A 128 -17.59 13.74 -3.27
CA THR A 128 -18.44 12.54 -3.25
C THR A 128 -19.80 12.85 -3.86
N ARG A 129 -20.41 11.85 -4.52
CA ARG A 129 -21.74 12.00 -5.14
C ARG A 129 -22.87 12.06 -4.13
N ASP A 130 -22.62 11.61 -2.89
CA ASP A 130 -23.60 11.53 -1.82
C ASP A 130 -24.88 10.78 -2.27
N ASN A 131 -24.71 9.51 -2.60
CA ASN A 131 -25.75 8.66 -3.16
C ASN A 131 -26.65 8.00 -2.08
N ASP A 132 -26.44 8.33 -0.82
CA ASP A 132 -27.22 7.75 0.27
C ASP A 132 -28.68 8.22 0.22
N GLU A 133 -29.62 7.35 0.57
CA GLU A 133 -31.05 7.66 0.65
C GLU A 133 -31.40 8.54 1.88
N ILE A 134 -30.57 9.55 2.14
CA ILE A 134 -30.74 10.50 3.23
C ILE A 134 -31.49 11.73 2.68
N ARG A 135 -32.21 12.43 3.56
CA ARG A 135 -32.89 13.68 3.19
C ARG A 135 -31.90 14.68 2.62
N GLU A 136 -32.30 15.44 1.59
CA GLU A 136 -31.47 16.41 0.90
C GLU A 136 -30.78 17.40 1.86
N SER A 137 -31.46 17.77 2.96
CA SER A 137 -30.93 18.67 3.99
C SER A 137 -29.84 18.04 4.89
N GLU A 138 -29.66 16.74 4.84
CA GLU A 138 -28.72 15.98 5.66
C GLU A 138 -27.52 15.47 4.84
N LYS A 139 -27.53 15.68 3.54
CA LYS A 139 -26.45 15.26 2.63
C LYS A 139 -25.21 16.11 2.85
N VAL A 140 -24.10 15.45 3.13
CA VAL A 140 -22.80 16.07 3.30
C VAL A 140 -21.85 15.56 2.23
N LYS A 141 -21.60 16.40 1.23
CA LYS A 141 -20.57 16.10 0.23
C LYS A 141 -19.19 16.24 0.87
N LEU A 142 -18.43 15.18 0.81
CA LEU A 142 -17.05 15.18 1.28
C LEU A 142 -16.12 15.49 0.12
N LYS A 143 -15.15 16.36 0.37
CA LYS A 143 -14.07 16.66 -0.56
C LYS A 143 -12.85 15.84 -0.23
N TYR A 144 -12.22 15.28 -1.24
CA TYR A 144 -10.98 14.52 -1.13
C TYR A 144 -10.10 14.74 -2.35
N ASN A 145 -8.81 14.52 -2.17
CA ASN A 145 -7.85 14.65 -3.24
C ASN A 145 -7.61 13.28 -3.89
N ASP A 146 -7.62 13.25 -5.22
CA ASP A 146 -7.37 12.04 -6.01
C ASP A 146 -6.61 12.35 -7.30
N TYR A 147 -6.09 11.31 -7.95
CA TYR A 147 -5.42 11.34 -9.25
C TYR A 147 -6.28 10.61 -10.30
N PRO A 148 -7.39 11.20 -10.77
CA PRO A 148 -8.36 10.51 -11.63
C PRO A 148 -7.84 10.23 -13.03
N ASN A 149 -6.86 11.00 -13.50
CA ASN A 149 -6.36 10.92 -14.86
C ASN A 149 -5.00 10.25 -14.92
N ILE A 150 -4.89 9.23 -15.76
CA ILE A 150 -3.65 8.54 -16.02
C ILE A 150 -3.08 9.03 -17.35
N LEU A 151 -1.85 9.51 -17.33
CA LEU A 151 -1.13 9.96 -18.52
C LEU A 151 -0.40 8.83 -19.24
N PHE A 152 0.08 7.82 -18.48
CA PHE A 152 0.78 6.68 -19.03
C PHE A 152 0.70 5.46 -18.13
N ILE A 153 0.55 4.29 -18.73
CA ILE A 153 0.75 2.98 -18.09
C ILE A 153 1.68 2.18 -19.00
N GLY A 154 2.72 1.61 -18.42
CA GLY A 154 3.65 0.78 -19.17
C GLY A 154 4.56 -0.03 -18.26
N GLN A 155 5.41 -0.83 -18.89
CA GLN A 155 6.41 -1.65 -18.22
C GLN A 155 7.77 -1.38 -18.85
N THR A 156 8.82 -1.35 -18.04
CA THR A 156 10.22 -1.24 -18.50
C THR A 156 11.08 -2.28 -17.80
N ASP A 157 12.21 -2.62 -18.42
CA ASP A 157 13.19 -3.51 -17.80
C ASP A 157 14.07 -2.71 -16.83
N VAL A 158 14.40 -3.37 -15.73
CA VAL A 158 15.45 -2.91 -14.80
C VAL A 158 16.66 -3.77 -15.04
N ILE A 159 17.78 -3.14 -15.40
CA ILE A 159 19.05 -3.80 -15.67
C ILE A 159 20.13 -3.15 -14.81
N ASP A 160 20.90 -3.98 -14.11
CA ASP A 160 21.94 -3.50 -13.19
C ASP A 160 21.39 -2.46 -12.17
N GLY A 161 20.17 -2.74 -11.68
CA GLY A 161 19.46 -1.87 -10.74
C GLY A 161 18.98 -0.54 -11.31
N LYS A 162 19.08 -0.30 -12.62
CA LYS A 162 18.71 0.97 -13.27
C LYS A 162 17.57 0.74 -14.25
N PHE A 163 16.76 1.78 -14.43
CA PHE A 163 15.66 1.77 -15.39
C PHE A 163 15.55 3.10 -16.14
N GLU A 164 14.96 3.01 -17.32
CA GLU A 164 14.56 4.15 -18.12
C GLU A 164 13.19 3.87 -18.73
N VAL A 165 12.28 4.82 -18.63
CA VAL A 165 10.99 4.77 -19.31
C VAL A 165 10.79 6.03 -20.13
N THR A 166 10.44 5.86 -21.40
CA THR A 166 10.12 6.96 -22.31
C THR A 166 8.66 6.87 -22.71
N PHE A 167 7.95 7.96 -22.62
CA PHE A 167 6.53 8.05 -22.96
C PHE A 167 6.19 9.39 -23.60
N MET A 168 5.10 9.41 -24.35
CA MET A 168 4.55 10.65 -24.91
C MET A 168 3.42 11.13 -24.00
N VAL A 169 3.49 12.39 -23.60
CA VAL A 169 2.43 13.04 -22.81
C VAL A 169 1.20 13.21 -23.71
N PRO A 170 0.02 12.70 -23.33
CA PRO A 170 -1.20 12.87 -24.12
C PRO A 170 -1.62 14.35 -24.22
N LYS A 171 -2.61 14.59 -25.10
CA LYS A 171 -3.17 15.93 -25.29
C LYS A 171 -4.13 16.31 -24.18
#